data_a3c5161e5d2684b4f1debc72e9bc2583
#
_entry.id   a3c5161e5d2684b4f1debc72e9bc2583
#
_cell.length_a   1.000
_cell.length_b   1.000
_cell.length_c   1.000
_cell.angle_alpha   90.00
_cell.angle_beta   90.00
_cell.angle_gamma   90.00
#
_symmetry.space_group_name_H-M   'P 1'
#
loop_
_entity.id
_entity.type
_entity.pdbx_description
1 polymer ?
#
loop_
_entity_poly.entity_id
_entity_poly.type
_entity_poly.pdbx_seq_one_letter_code
_entity_poly.pdbx_strand_id
1 'polypeptide(L)'
;LMEDGESDAYLLPYKYTATQKVDGKPFNLFMKVNTTFSVPVKGWYNSLLLGADWNMDKNYGEGQIFDPFKPVYPLTSLRKRALKDIPANHTFAMYMEENIKLPIAKNRLELVAGVRFSRMFNIDGSYTVAKQFYPDVRFNAGWTFPRFKIADKFGTVRLAFGIGSHTKNPTIDQLYPENGYLDITQLNYYHSNEDYRRINVRTYVIDRVNKDLKPARNFKWEVSSDVNYDGYRFSITLFRENMTSGFRSVPIYAPYSYKEYDATGINANTLTAPPSLEGLPYTVVSELFSRDRTSNGSRTLKEGIEYTFSTKRFESIHTRLTINGAWFKTTYENSQSVMVRPSAVLNNRQIGHVGIYKDNDRLTTEMANTNFTADTDIPRLKLGFSISAQCLWFTASQRKPLSNIPDSYMDASGNVHQWQAGDENDATLRWLVRDYNQSYYNRDVVPFSLNLNFKVTKKLFRDRLNIAMFCNKLWDYTPDYKSGTILIRRHVNPYFGLELNVKL
;
A
#
# COMPACT_ATOMS: atom_id res chain seq x y z
N LEU A 1 19.47 -27.75 -3.28
CA LEU A 1 18.52 -26.73 -3.81
C LEU A 1 18.83 -25.29 -3.34
N MET A 2 20.08 -24.90 -3.26
CA MET A 2 20.46 -23.57 -2.74
C MET A 2 21.05 -22.66 -3.83
N GLU A 3 21.62 -23.25 -4.84
CA GLU A 3 22.42 -22.59 -5.87
C GLU A 3 21.85 -22.82 -7.26
N ASP A 4 22.30 -22.05 -8.23
CA ASP A 4 21.97 -22.27 -9.64
C ASP A 4 22.64 -23.58 -10.10
N GLY A 5 21.86 -24.46 -10.73
CA GLY A 5 22.39 -25.75 -11.20
C GLY A 5 21.36 -26.87 -11.17
N GLU A 6 21.85 -28.08 -11.44
CA GLU A 6 21.08 -29.34 -11.37
C GLU A 6 21.47 -30.08 -10.08
N SER A 7 20.47 -30.56 -9.35
CA SER A 7 20.66 -31.31 -8.10
C SER A 7 19.49 -32.22 -7.78
N ASP A 8 19.74 -33.25 -6.98
CA ASP A 8 18.66 -34.07 -6.46
C ASP A 8 17.93 -33.34 -5.31
N ALA A 9 16.62 -33.43 -5.31
CA ALA A 9 15.78 -32.95 -4.24
C ALA A 9 15.87 -33.90 -3.04
N TYR A 10 15.81 -33.32 -1.83
CA TYR A 10 15.66 -34.10 -0.62
C TYR A 10 14.24 -34.63 -0.50
N LEU A 11 14.07 -35.92 -0.33
CA LEU A 11 12.78 -36.57 -0.13
C LEU A 11 12.36 -36.42 1.35
N LEU A 12 11.27 -35.72 1.57
CA LEU A 12 10.80 -35.44 2.93
C LEU A 12 10.23 -36.71 3.59
N PRO A 13 10.52 -36.92 4.88
CA PRO A 13 9.84 -37.96 5.64
C PRO A 13 8.33 -37.76 5.67
N TYR A 14 7.56 -38.85 5.73
CA TYR A 14 6.09 -38.77 5.77
C TYR A 14 5.55 -37.92 6.92
N LYS A 15 6.25 -37.92 8.06
CA LYS A 15 5.90 -37.13 9.25
C LYS A 15 7.16 -36.55 9.88
N TYR A 16 7.13 -35.22 10.13
CA TYR A 16 8.22 -34.52 10.81
C TYR A 16 7.67 -33.30 11.55
N THR A 17 8.45 -32.78 12.48
CA THR A 17 8.17 -31.52 13.16
C THR A 17 8.98 -30.41 12.48
N ALA A 18 8.28 -29.44 11.92
CA ALA A 18 8.90 -28.25 11.33
C ALA A 18 8.98 -27.13 12.39
N THR A 19 10.08 -26.39 12.38
CA THR A 19 10.26 -25.19 13.20
C THR A 19 10.71 -24.06 12.31
N GLN A 20 10.01 -22.92 12.40
CA GLN A 20 10.38 -21.68 11.74
C GLN A 20 10.40 -20.55 12.76
N LYS A 21 11.46 -19.78 12.76
CA LYS A 21 11.65 -18.60 13.60
C LYS A 21 12.07 -17.44 12.73
N VAL A 22 11.60 -16.22 13.06
CA VAL A 22 12.09 -14.98 12.47
C VAL A 22 12.94 -14.25 13.51
N ASP A 23 14.22 -14.07 13.21
CA ASP A 23 15.14 -13.29 14.02
C ASP A 23 15.32 -11.92 13.38
N GLY A 24 14.63 -10.92 13.92
CA GLY A 24 14.71 -9.53 13.52
C GLY A 24 15.30 -8.69 14.66
N LYS A 25 16.34 -7.91 14.35
CA LYS A 25 17.00 -6.97 15.27
C LYS A 25 17.06 -5.60 14.62
N PRO A 26 15.90 -4.92 14.45
CA PRO A 26 15.86 -3.61 13.83
C PRO A 26 16.54 -2.57 14.70
N PHE A 27 17.30 -1.70 14.08
CA PHE A 27 17.93 -0.56 14.68
C PHE A 27 17.62 0.67 13.84
N ASN A 28 17.09 1.71 14.48
CA ASN A 28 16.83 3.01 13.86
C ASN A 28 17.54 4.08 14.65
N LEU A 29 18.22 4.98 13.95
CA LEU A 29 18.84 6.17 14.53
C LEU A 29 18.40 7.40 13.74
N PHE A 30 17.78 8.35 14.44
CA PHE A 30 17.33 9.60 13.87
C PHE A 30 17.98 10.78 14.56
N MET A 31 18.56 11.68 13.77
CA MET A 31 19.15 12.93 14.23
C MET A 31 18.54 14.10 13.46
N LYS A 32 18.20 15.16 14.17
CA LYS A 32 17.64 16.37 13.58
C LYS A 32 18.21 17.61 14.25
N VAL A 33 18.64 18.56 13.43
CA VAL A 33 19.08 19.89 13.87
C VAL A 33 18.28 20.93 13.11
N ASN A 34 17.76 21.91 13.81
CA ASN A 34 17.13 23.07 13.19
C ASN A 34 17.35 24.33 14.00
N THR A 35 17.24 25.45 13.30
CA THR A 35 17.28 26.79 13.88
C THR A 35 16.23 27.67 13.22
N THR A 36 15.67 28.59 14.00
CA THR A 36 14.67 29.54 13.54
C THR A 36 15.17 30.95 13.80
N PHE A 37 15.24 31.73 12.74
CA PHE A 37 15.54 33.16 12.79
C PHE A 37 14.23 33.92 12.65
N SER A 38 13.86 34.68 13.68
CA SER A 38 12.66 35.50 13.67
C SER A 38 13.06 36.97 13.72
N VAL A 39 12.64 37.73 12.71
CA VAL A 39 12.90 39.17 12.63
C VAL A 39 11.56 39.90 12.70
N PRO A 40 11.25 40.52 13.84
CA PRO A 40 10.09 41.41 13.89
C PRO A 40 10.41 42.69 13.12
N VAL A 41 9.74 42.90 12.02
CA VAL A 41 9.80 44.17 11.25
C VAL A 41 8.54 44.95 11.59
N LYS A 42 8.65 46.29 11.70
CA LYS A 42 7.53 47.15 12.07
C LYS A 42 6.29 46.83 11.23
N GLY A 43 5.29 46.22 11.86
CA GLY A 43 4.00 45.91 11.26
C GLY A 43 3.89 44.53 10.60
N TRP A 44 4.95 43.74 10.49
CA TRP A 44 4.87 42.36 9.96
C TRP A 44 5.84 41.43 10.68
N TYR A 45 5.62 40.13 10.53
CA TYR A 45 6.44 39.08 11.14
C TYR A 45 7.03 38.22 10.04
N ASN A 46 8.32 37.93 10.20
CA ASN A 46 9.08 37.05 9.34
C ASN A 46 9.81 36.00 10.17
N SER A 47 9.81 34.77 9.73
CA SER A 47 10.50 33.66 10.41
C SER A 47 11.07 32.69 9.39
N LEU A 48 12.39 32.57 9.37
CA LEU A 48 13.14 31.63 8.55
C LEU A 48 13.56 30.43 9.39
N LEU A 49 13.08 29.24 9.04
CA LEU A 49 13.49 27.95 9.59
C LEU A 49 14.51 27.31 8.65
N LEU A 50 15.69 26.95 9.18
CA LEU A 50 16.70 26.15 8.50
C LEU A 50 16.89 24.86 9.28
N GLY A 51 17.07 23.74 8.60
CA GLY A 51 17.30 22.48 9.28
C GLY A 51 17.87 21.40 8.39
N ALA A 52 18.38 20.38 9.06
CA ALA A 52 18.82 19.14 8.45
C ALA A 52 18.41 17.97 9.33
N ASP A 53 18.13 16.84 8.71
CA ASP A 53 17.92 15.58 9.41
C ASP A 53 18.61 14.42 8.70
N TRP A 54 18.92 13.42 9.48
CA TRP A 54 19.53 12.19 9.04
C TRP A 54 18.85 11.02 9.75
N ASN A 55 18.47 10.02 8.98
CA ASN A 55 17.90 8.76 9.46
C ASN A 55 18.76 7.59 8.98
N MET A 56 18.98 6.63 9.85
CA MET A 56 19.64 5.36 9.55
C MET A 56 18.76 4.21 10.01
N ASP A 57 18.49 3.28 9.09
CA ASP A 57 17.76 2.04 9.34
C ASP A 57 18.65 0.84 9.02
N LYS A 58 18.75 -0.11 9.96
CA LYS A 58 19.52 -1.36 9.81
C LYS A 58 18.81 -2.47 10.55
N ASN A 59 18.85 -3.67 9.99
CA ASN A 59 18.44 -4.87 10.71
C ASN A 59 19.67 -5.78 10.88
N TYR A 60 19.97 -6.14 12.14
CA TYR A 60 21.10 -7.00 12.50
C TYR A 60 20.68 -8.46 12.74
N GLY A 61 19.47 -8.84 12.42
CA GLY A 61 18.93 -10.18 12.60
C GLY A 61 19.38 -11.18 11.54
N GLU A 62 19.23 -12.46 11.87
CA GLU A 62 19.53 -13.58 10.97
C GLU A 62 18.39 -13.85 9.97
N GLY A 63 17.26 -13.12 10.05
CA GLY A 63 16.12 -13.32 9.19
C GLY A 63 15.34 -14.59 9.52
N GLN A 64 14.96 -15.33 8.47
CA GLN A 64 14.23 -16.60 8.66
C GLN A 64 15.20 -17.73 8.99
N ILE A 65 14.99 -18.36 10.14
CA ILE A 65 15.75 -19.50 10.64
C ILE A 65 14.85 -20.72 10.58
N PHE A 66 15.21 -21.70 9.80
CA PHE A 66 14.48 -22.96 9.61
C PHE A 66 15.44 -24.08 9.19
N ASP A 67 15.00 -25.31 9.34
CA ASP A 67 15.68 -26.49 8.81
C ASP A 67 15.21 -26.74 7.37
N PRO A 68 16.06 -26.60 6.34
CA PRO A 68 15.68 -26.85 4.95
C PRO A 68 15.22 -28.28 4.67
N PHE A 69 15.64 -29.25 5.52
CA PHE A 69 15.25 -30.66 5.43
C PHE A 69 13.94 -30.95 6.14
N LYS A 70 13.38 -29.99 6.86
CA LYS A 70 12.09 -30.08 7.55
C LYS A 70 11.28 -28.79 7.36
N PRO A 71 10.98 -28.41 6.11
CA PRO A 71 10.29 -27.16 5.81
C PRO A 71 8.85 -27.19 6.35
N VAL A 72 8.29 -26.01 6.64
CA VAL A 72 6.88 -25.89 7.06
C VAL A 72 5.93 -26.33 5.94
N TYR A 73 6.32 -26.06 4.68
CA TYR A 73 5.56 -26.44 3.49
C TYR A 73 6.43 -27.30 2.56
N PRO A 74 5.98 -28.48 2.14
CA PRO A 74 6.79 -29.43 1.35
C PRO A 74 7.33 -28.86 0.04
N LEU A 75 6.59 -27.96 -0.63
CA LEU A 75 6.96 -27.37 -1.92
C LEU A 75 7.45 -25.92 -1.79
N THR A 76 8.20 -25.64 -0.73
CA THR A 76 8.70 -24.27 -0.53
C THR A 76 9.96 -24.00 -1.34
N SER A 77 10.02 -22.81 -1.94
CA SER A 77 11.24 -22.26 -2.56
C SER A 77 12.02 -21.33 -1.60
N LEU A 78 11.68 -21.33 -0.31
CA LEU A 78 12.35 -20.50 0.69
C LEU A 78 13.83 -20.81 0.78
N ARG A 79 14.65 -19.79 0.88
CA ARG A 79 16.09 -19.84 1.13
C ARG A 79 16.42 -19.00 2.35
N LYS A 80 17.51 -19.35 3.03
CA LYS A 80 18.02 -18.55 4.16
C LYS A 80 18.57 -17.24 3.65
N ARG A 81 18.19 -16.15 4.29
CA ARG A 81 18.73 -14.82 4.04
C ARG A 81 18.88 -14.07 5.35
N ALA A 82 20.11 -13.75 5.70
CA ALA A 82 20.38 -12.95 6.88
C ALA A 82 20.06 -11.47 6.63
N LEU A 83 19.22 -10.87 7.47
CA LEU A 83 18.87 -9.45 7.37
C LEU A 83 20.07 -8.55 7.65
N LYS A 84 21.03 -9.03 8.46
CA LYS A 84 22.30 -8.33 8.77
C LYS A 84 23.17 -8.07 7.54
N ASP A 85 23.04 -8.89 6.48
CA ASP A 85 23.83 -8.76 5.25
C ASP A 85 23.30 -7.66 4.32
N ILE A 86 22.07 -7.18 4.56
CA ILE A 86 21.50 -6.03 3.82
C ILE A 86 22.14 -4.74 4.33
N PRO A 87 22.65 -3.87 3.45
CA PRO A 87 23.25 -2.60 3.85
C PRO A 87 22.34 -1.73 4.71
N ALA A 88 22.91 -0.93 5.61
CA ALA A 88 22.14 0.09 6.31
C ALA A 88 21.62 1.14 5.31
N ASN A 89 20.36 1.50 5.45
CA ASN A 89 19.76 2.57 4.67
C ASN A 89 19.96 3.91 5.39
N HIS A 90 20.60 4.87 4.75
CA HIS A 90 20.76 6.21 5.26
C HIS A 90 19.97 7.18 4.40
N THR A 91 19.17 8.02 5.03
CA THR A 91 18.48 9.13 4.35
C THR A 91 18.91 10.43 5.01
N PHE A 92 19.44 11.35 4.22
CA PHE A 92 19.78 12.69 4.65
C PHE A 92 18.86 13.69 3.96
N ALA A 93 18.43 14.71 4.70
CA ALA A 93 17.71 15.83 4.14
C ALA A 93 18.10 17.15 4.76
N MET A 94 18.04 18.21 3.96
CA MET A 94 18.12 19.59 4.41
C MET A 94 16.88 20.35 3.91
N TYR A 95 16.47 21.31 4.71
CA TYR A 95 15.25 22.06 4.43
C TYR A 95 15.35 23.52 4.88
N MET A 96 14.60 24.33 4.17
CA MET A 96 14.41 25.76 4.47
C MET A 96 12.92 26.07 4.35
N GLU A 97 12.42 26.88 5.26
CA GLU A 97 11.04 27.35 5.24
C GLU A 97 10.97 28.78 5.72
N GLU A 98 10.30 29.61 4.95
CA GLU A 98 10.00 31.01 5.25
C GLU A 98 8.52 31.15 5.62
N ASN A 99 8.24 31.80 6.73
CA ASN A 99 6.90 32.12 7.19
C ASN A 99 6.76 33.64 7.37
N ILE A 100 5.87 34.22 6.58
CA ILE A 100 5.61 35.66 6.55
C ILE A 100 4.16 35.92 6.96
N LYS A 101 3.95 36.85 7.91
CA LYS A 101 2.62 37.33 8.30
C LYS A 101 2.56 38.82 8.11
N LEU A 102 1.72 39.24 7.17
CA LEU A 102 1.55 40.61 6.76
C LEU A 102 0.15 41.14 7.11
N PRO A 103 0.04 42.16 7.93
CA PRO A 103 -1.20 42.94 8.03
C PRO A 103 -1.36 43.81 6.78
N ILE A 104 -2.48 43.64 6.08
CA ILE A 104 -2.82 44.42 4.88
C ILE A 104 -4.13 45.15 5.19
N ALA A 105 -4.04 46.42 5.55
CA ALA A 105 -5.14 47.20 6.11
C ALA A 105 -5.77 46.48 7.31
N LYS A 106 -7.02 46.05 7.21
CA LYS A 106 -7.72 45.25 8.26
C LYS A 106 -7.66 43.72 8.04
N ASN A 107 -7.00 43.29 6.96
CA ASN A 107 -6.82 41.87 6.64
C ASN A 107 -5.49 41.36 7.18
N ARG A 108 -5.31 40.04 7.20
CA ARG A 108 -4.04 39.39 7.49
C ARG A 108 -3.71 38.35 6.42
N LEU A 109 -2.58 38.55 5.75
CA LEU A 109 -2.00 37.57 4.84
C LEU A 109 -0.93 36.75 5.58
N GLU A 110 -1.01 35.44 5.47
CA GLU A 110 0.01 34.49 5.94
C GLU A 110 0.55 33.73 4.73
N LEU A 111 1.87 33.73 4.55
CA LEU A 111 2.55 33.00 3.49
C LEU A 111 3.59 32.07 4.12
N VAL A 112 3.59 30.82 3.70
CA VAL A 112 4.61 29.84 4.05
C VAL A 112 5.15 29.24 2.78
N ALA A 113 6.46 29.38 2.54
CA ALA A 113 7.14 28.79 1.41
C ALA A 113 8.32 27.95 1.94
N GLY A 114 8.46 26.73 1.47
CA GLY A 114 9.53 25.85 1.92
C GLY A 114 9.99 24.89 0.84
N VAL A 115 11.24 24.45 0.98
CA VAL A 115 11.83 23.41 0.16
C VAL A 115 12.62 22.45 1.05
N ARG A 116 12.50 21.15 0.76
CA ARG A 116 13.28 20.10 1.37
C ARG A 116 13.98 19.30 0.28
N PHE A 117 15.26 19.09 0.43
CA PHE A 117 16.08 18.24 -0.42
C PHE A 117 16.43 16.98 0.34
N SER A 118 16.06 15.82 -0.18
CA SER A 118 16.39 14.53 0.42
C SER A 118 17.16 13.63 -0.53
N ARG A 119 18.04 12.79 0.03
CA ARG A 119 18.84 11.81 -0.71
C ARG A 119 19.10 10.57 0.14
N MET A 120 19.12 9.41 -0.52
CA MET A 120 19.55 8.16 0.10
C MET A 120 21.07 7.98 -0.09
N PHE A 121 21.73 7.48 0.97
CA PHE A 121 23.14 7.21 1.01
C PHE A 121 23.40 5.76 1.44
N ASN A 122 24.64 5.32 1.31
CA ASN A 122 25.09 3.96 1.59
C ASN A 122 24.40 2.91 0.69
N ILE A 123 24.04 3.33 -0.52
CA ILE A 123 23.48 2.51 -1.58
C ILE A 123 24.47 2.54 -2.74
N ASP A 124 24.65 1.41 -3.44
CA ASP A 124 25.53 1.35 -4.60
C ASP A 124 25.21 2.45 -5.61
N GLY A 125 26.22 3.11 -6.15
CA GLY A 125 26.08 4.24 -7.08
C GLY A 125 25.37 3.91 -8.39
N SER A 126 25.21 2.62 -8.72
CA SER A 126 24.43 2.18 -9.87
C SER A 126 22.90 2.41 -9.70
N TYR A 127 22.41 2.52 -8.46
CA TYR A 127 21.00 2.78 -8.20
C TYR A 127 20.61 4.23 -8.51
N THR A 128 19.53 4.41 -9.23
CA THR A 128 19.03 5.75 -9.62
C THR A 128 18.68 6.61 -8.40
N VAL A 129 18.14 6.03 -7.33
CA VAL A 129 17.77 6.75 -6.11
C VAL A 129 18.95 7.38 -5.37
N ALA A 130 20.18 6.83 -5.57
CA ALA A 130 21.40 7.32 -4.93
C ALA A 130 22.08 8.47 -5.67
N LYS A 131 21.67 8.77 -6.91
CA LYS A 131 22.41 9.67 -7.82
C LYS A 131 22.18 11.16 -7.53
N GLN A 132 21.04 11.55 -6.93
CA GLN A 132 20.69 12.96 -6.80
C GLN A 132 19.86 13.27 -5.55
N PHE A 133 19.79 14.54 -5.21
CA PHE A 133 18.82 15.04 -4.25
C PHE A 133 17.45 15.23 -4.91
N TYR A 134 16.40 14.91 -4.17
CA TYR A 134 15.01 15.08 -4.61
C TYR A 134 14.39 16.26 -3.87
N PRO A 135 13.96 17.31 -4.60
CA PRO A 135 13.32 18.46 -3.98
C PRO A 135 11.84 18.20 -3.71
N ASP A 136 11.41 18.55 -2.51
CA ASP A 136 10.01 18.66 -2.11
C ASP A 136 9.73 20.12 -1.78
N VAL A 137 8.86 20.73 -2.58
CA VAL A 137 8.46 22.13 -2.42
C VAL A 137 7.09 22.19 -1.77
N ARG A 138 6.87 23.24 -0.95
CA ARG A 138 5.55 23.56 -0.40
C ARG A 138 5.33 25.06 -0.40
N PHE A 139 4.11 25.45 -0.66
CA PHE A 139 3.65 26.82 -0.54
C PHE A 139 2.25 26.83 0.04
N ASN A 140 2.02 27.67 1.04
CA ASN A 140 0.72 27.90 1.62
C ASN A 140 0.47 29.41 1.70
N ALA A 141 -0.75 29.82 1.37
CA ALA A 141 -1.22 31.20 1.51
C ALA A 141 -2.53 31.20 2.27
N GLY A 142 -2.65 32.04 3.26
CA GLY A 142 -3.87 32.22 4.05
C GLY A 142 -4.26 33.69 4.09
N TRP A 143 -5.50 33.99 3.75
CA TRP A 143 -6.08 35.32 3.80
C TRP A 143 -7.18 35.36 4.85
N THR A 144 -6.99 36.12 5.91
CA THR A 144 -8.00 36.37 6.95
C THR A 144 -8.62 37.72 6.74
N PHE A 145 -9.93 37.73 6.50
CA PHE A 145 -10.71 38.94 6.32
C PHE A 145 -10.88 39.72 7.64
N PRO A 146 -11.21 41.00 7.58
CA PRO A 146 -11.55 41.77 8.78
C PRO A 146 -12.71 41.13 9.54
N ARG A 147 -12.71 41.31 10.84
CA ARG A 147 -13.88 40.91 11.61
C ARG A 147 -15.11 41.63 11.12
N PHE A 148 -16.17 40.92 10.86
CA PHE A 148 -17.48 41.46 10.54
C PHE A 148 -18.42 41.38 11.73
N LYS A 149 -19.43 42.21 11.77
CA LYS A 149 -20.44 42.26 12.81
C LYS A 149 -21.82 42.12 12.20
N ILE A 150 -22.59 41.14 12.68
CA ILE A 150 -24.00 40.91 12.30
C ILE A 150 -24.78 40.70 13.60
N ALA A 151 -25.90 41.43 13.77
CA ALA A 151 -26.78 41.32 14.96
C ALA A 151 -25.97 41.32 16.29
N ASP A 152 -25.06 42.31 16.44
CA ASP A 152 -24.17 42.49 17.60
C ASP A 152 -23.14 41.39 17.88
N LYS A 153 -23.02 40.41 17.00
CA LYS A 153 -22.05 39.32 17.12
C LYS A 153 -20.97 39.42 16.06
N PHE A 154 -19.77 38.95 16.45
CA PHE A 154 -18.60 39.04 15.59
C PHE A 154 -18.35 37.71 14.88
N GLY A 155 -17.88 37.83 13.62
CA GLY A 155 -17.42 36.71 12.82
C GLY A 155 -16.07 36.98 12.16
N THR A 156 -15.43 35.90 11.73
CA THR A 156 -14.19 35.90 10.95
C THR A 156 -14.30 34.90 9.81
N VAL A 157 -13.71 35.26 8.69
CA VAL A 157 -13.57 34.38 7.53
C VAL A 157 -12.09 34.28 7.19
N ARG A 158 -11.61 33.06 6.94
CA ARG A 158 -10.28 32.80 6.43
C ARG A 158 -10.39 31.92 5.18
N LEU A 159 -9.69 32.31 4.11
CA LEU A 159 -9.47 31.47 2.96
C LEU A 159 -8.00 31.02 2.97
N ALA A 160 -7.74 29.77 2.62
CA ALA A 160 -6.37 29.29 2.49
C ALA A 160 -6.23 28.45 1.24
N PHE A 161 -5.02 28.50 0.69
CA PHE A 161 -4.58 27.69 -0.44
C PHE A 161 -3.26 27.03 -0.07
N GLY A 162 -3.11 25.77 -0.38
CA GLY A 162 -1.88 25.01 -0.18
C GLY A 162 -1.52 24.20 -1.42
N ILE A 163 -0.22 24.13 -1.70
CA ILE A 163 0.34 23.31 -2.76
C ILE A 163 1.67 22.73 -2.30
N GLY A 164 1.93 21.47 -2.62
CA GLY A 164 3.20 20.86 -2.26
C GLY A 164 3.47 19.56 -2.97
N SER A 165 4.75 19.19 -2.97
CA SER A 165 5.22 17.88 -3.39
C SER A 165 5.79 17.10 -2.21
N HIS A 166 5.70 15.78 -2.29
CA HIS A 166 6.27 14.86 -1.33
C HIS A 166 6.93 13.69 -2.02
N THR A 167 8.15 13.39 -1.63
CA THR A 167 8.95 12.27 -2.13
C THR A 167 8.94 11.13 -1.14
N LYS A 168 8.57 9.93 -1.59
CA LYS A 168 8.66 8.68 -0.83
C LYS A 168 9.76 7.81 -1.41
N ASN A 169 10.81 7.59 -0.65
CA ASN A 169 11.90 6.71 -1.05
C ASN A 169 11.46 5.25 -1.10
N PRO A 170 12.09 4.39 -1.95
CA PRO A 170 11.91 2.95 -1.89
C PRO A 170 12.31 2.41 -0.51
N THR A 171 11.63 1.36 -0.08
CA THR A 171 12.02 0.63 1.12
C THR A 171 13.25 -0.22 0.87
N ILE A 172 13.90 -0.67 1.95
CA ILE A 172 15.07 -1.55 1.86
C ILE A 172 14.75 -2.84 1.10
N ASP A 173 13.55 -3.41 1.32
CA ASP A 173 13.11 -4.62 0.63
C ASP A 173 12.83 -4.42 -0.87
N GLN A 174 12.49 -3.19 -1.27
CA GLN A 174 12.32 -2.84 -2.68
C GLN A 174 13.65 -2.63 -3.39
N LEU A 175 14.67 -2.15 -2.67
CA LEU A 175 16.02 -1.94 -3.19
C LEU A 175 16.84 -3.23 -3.20
N TYR A 176 16.69 -4.04 -2.15
CA TYR A 176 17.40 -5.30 -1.96
C TYR A 176 16.40 -6.45 -1.77
N PRO A 177 15.59 -6.78 -2.80
CA PRO A 177 14.66 -7.90 -2.70
C PRO A 177 15.41 -9.22 -2.56
N GLU A 178 14.73 -10.24 -2.07
CA GLU A 178 15.24 -11.61 -2.13
C GLU A 178 15.32 -12.09 -3.59
N ASN A 179 16.31 -12.91 -3.89
CA ASN A 179 16.38 -13.58 -5.17
C ASN A 179 15.14 -14.45 -5.41
N GLY A 180 14.72 -14.54 -6.66
CA GLY A 180 13.73 -15.53 -7.06
C GLY A 180 14.42 -16.88 -7.28
N TYR A 181 13.82 -17.96 -6.75
CA TYR A 181 14.29 -19.32 -6.99
C TYR A 181 13.26 -20.07 -7.80
N LEU A 182 13.66 -20.59 -8.95
CA LEU A 182 12.82 -21.40 -9.82
C LEU A 182 13.35 -22.82 -9.83
N ASP A 183 12.69 -23.69 -9.06
CA ASP A 183 13.03 -25.10 -8.97
C ASP A 183 12.13 -25.87 -9.96
N ILE A 184 12.72 -26.39 -11.05
CA ILE A 184 12.01 -27.11 -12.12
C ILE A 184 12.36 -28.58 -12.02
N THR A 185 11.34 -29.42 -11.85
CA THR A 185 11.55 -30.88 -11.80
C THR A 185 11.93 -31.41 -13.17
N GLN A 186 13.07 -32.06 -13.26
CA GLN A 186 13.61 -32.70 -14.46
C GLN A 186 13.31 -34.21 -14.50
N LEU A 187 13.34 -34.85 -13.35
CA LEU A 187 12.94 -36.26 -13.16
C LEU A 187 12.15 -36.37 -11.85
N ASN A 188 11.02 -37.07 -11.88
CA ASN A 188 10.31 -37.50 -10.69
C ASN A 188 10.03 -38.99 -10.82
N TYR A 189 10.94 -39.83 -10.23
CA TYR A 189 10.84 -41.26 -10.28
C TYR A 189 10.36 -41.80 -8.91
N TYR A 190 9.20 -42.44 -8.95
CA TYR A 190 8.62 -43.14 -7.81
C TYR A 190 8.97 -44.62 -7.83
N HIS A 191 9.33 -45.20 -6.66
CA HIS A 191 9.51 -46.60 -6.44
C HIS A 191 8.89 -47.01 -5.11
N SER A 192 8.42 -48.27 -4.98
CA SER A 192 7.87 -48.80 -3.71
C SER A 192 8.90 -48.78 -2.58
N ASN A 193 10.14 -49.15 -2.88
CA ASN A 193 11.26 -48.94 -1.96
C ASN A 193 11.69 -47.48 -2.01
N GLU A 194 11.66 -46.79 -0.84
CA GLU A 194 11.98 -45.39 -0.71
C GLU A 194 13.43 -45.05 -1.12
N ASP A 195 14.36 -45.97 -0.86
CA ASP A 195 15.78 -45.81 -1.19
C ASP A 195 16.05 -45.73 -2.70
N TYR A 196 15.09 -46.13 -3.55
CA TYR A 196 15.22 -46.12 -5.00
C TYR A 196 14.45 -44.96 -5.67
N ARG A 197 13.81 -44.09 -4.87
CA ARG A 197 13.14 -42.91 -5.37
C ARG A 197 14.15 -41.82 -5.71
N ARG A 198 13.85 -41.04 -6.76
CA ARG A 198 14.68 -39.91 -7.15
C ARG A 198 13.85 -38.78 -7.69
N ILE A 199 14.10 -37.57 -7.21
CA ILE A 199 13.60 -36.32 -7.83
C ILE A 199 14.83 -35.48 -8.17
N ASN A 200 15.04 -35.19 -9.45
CA ASN A 200 16.09 -34.30 -9.91
C ASN A 200 15.48 -32.95 -10.34
N VAL A 201 16.16 -31.87 -10.01
CA VAL A 201 15.66 -30.51 -10.15
C VAL A 201 16.71 -29.61 -10.77
N ARG A 202 16.31 -28.79 -11.73
CA ARG A 202 17.08 -27.64 -12.23
C ARG A 202 16.61 -26.39 -11.45
N THR A 203 17.51 -25.78 -10.69
CA THR A 203 17.26 -24.51 -9.99
C THR A 203 17.87 -23.35 -10.77
N TYR A 204 17.07 -22.31 -11.03
CA TYR A 204 17.54 -21.02 -11.52
C TYR A 204 17.43 -19.99 -10.39
N VAL A 205 18.51 -19.23 -10.21
CA VAL A 205 18.55 -18.08 -9.29
C VAL A 205 18.35 -16.80 -10.10
N ILE A 206 17.28 -16.08 -9.80
CA ILE A 206 16.83 -14.92 -10.56
C ILE A 206 17.01 -13.66 -9.72
N ASP A 207 17.85 -12.74 -10.21
CA ASP A 207 17.99 -11.42 -9.62
C ASP A 207 16.69 -10.61 -9.83
N ARG A 208 16.11 -10.11 -8.76
CA ARG A 208 14.88 -9.31 -8.75
C ARG A 208 15.15 -7.83 -8.52
N VAL A 209 16.41 -7.44 -8.39
CA VAL A 209 16.81 -6.06 -8.15
C VAL A 209 16.43 -5.18 -9.34
N ASN A 210 15.84 -4.02 -9.05
CA ASN A 210 15.62 -2.96 -10.03
C ASN A 210 16.42 -1.71 -9.65
N LYS A 211 17.56 -1.53 -10.29
CA LYS A 211 18.45 -0.38 -10.05
C LYS A 211 17.90 0.94 -10.61
N ASP A 212 16.88 0.87 -11.48
CA ASP A 212 16.25 2.04 -12.10
C ASP A 212 15.10 2.61 -11.26
N LEU A 213 14.83 2.04 -10.09
CA LEU A 213 13.82 2.56 -9.18
C LEU A 213 14.10 4.03 -8.84
N LYS A 214 13.04 4.84 -8.96
CA LYS A 214 13.00 6.25 -8.56
C LYS A 214 12.11 6.39 -7.35
N PRO A 215 12.30 7.41 -6.50
CA PRO A 215 11.34 7.71 -5.46
C PRO A 215 9.94 7.96 -6.04
N ALA A 216 8.94 7.52 -5.32
CA ALA A 216 7.56 7.87 -5.66
C ALA A 216 7.31 9.34 -5.33
N ARG A 217 6.74 10.08 -6.26
CA ARG A 217 6.46 11.50 -6.11
C ARG A 217 4.97 11.75 -6.07
N ASN A 218 4.57 12.51 -5.09
CA ASN A 218 3.20 12.92 -4.85
C ASN A 218 3.10 14.44 -4.91
N PHE A 219 2.10 14.94 -5.59
CA PHE A 219 1.78 16.35 -5.69
C PHE A 219 0.37 16.58 -5.15
N LYS A 220 0.24 17.51 -4.21
CA LYS A 220 -1.04 17.85 -3.58
C LYS A 220 -1.30 19.35 -3.69
N TRP A 221 -2.57 19.71 -3.92
CA TRP A 221 -3.07 21.04 -3.68
C TRP A 221 -4.38 20.99 -2.89
N GLU A 222 -4.66 22.05 -2.15
CA GLU A 222 -5.87 22.19 -1.36
C GLU A 222 -6.32 23.63 -1.29
N VAL A 223 -7.62 23.83 -1.20
CA VAL A 223 -8.27 25.12 -0.93
C VAL A 223 -9.20 24.93 0.25
N SER A 224 -9.10 25.79 1.24
CA SER A 224 -9.97 25.72 2.41
C SER A 224 -10.59 27.07 2.76
N SER A 225 -11.75 26.99 3.42
CA SER A 225 -12.44 28.12 4.00
C SER A 225 -12.82 27.81 5.45
N ASP A 226 -12.45 28.71 6.36
CA ASP A 226 -12.82 28.65 7.77
C ASP A 226 -13.68 29.86 8.09
N VAL A 227 -14.87 29.61 8.65
CA VAL A 227 -15.82 30.64 9.11
C VAL A 227 -16.10 30.43 10.58
N ASN A 228 -15.88 31.49 11.36
CA ASN A 228 -16.30 31.52 12.76
C ASN A 228 -17.30 32.65 12.96
N TYR A 229 -18.43 32.37 13.61
CA TYR A 229 -19.45 33.37 13.92
C TYR A 229 -20.14 33.02 15.25
N ASP A 230 -20.10 33.90 16.22
CA ASP A 230 -20.77 33.73 17.53
C ASP A 230 -20.48 32.39 18.21
N GLY A 231 -19.26 31.83 18.04
CA GLY A 231 -18.89 30.53 18.61
C GLY A 231 -19.26 29.33 17.73
N TYR A 232 -20.00 29.52 16.63
CA TYR A 232 -20.15 28.51 15.59
C TYR A 232 -18.92 28.51 14.69
N ARG A 233 -18.49 27.32 14.29
CA ARG A 233 -17.33 27.13 13.40
C ARG A 233 -17.73 26.25 12.23
N PHE A 234 -17.40 26.69 11.04
CA PHE A 234 -17.54 25.92 9.81
C PHE A 234 -16.20 25.92 9.07
N SER A 235 -15.76 24.75 8.67
CA SER A 235 -14.57 24.55 7.85
C SER A 235 -14.89 23.63 6.70
N ILE A 236 -14.41 23.96 5.51
CA ILE A 236 -14.51 23.13 4.31
C ILE A 236 -13.17 23.15 3.58
N THR A 237 -12.71 21.98 3.14
CA THR A 237 -11.47 21.82 2.37
C THR A 237 -11.76 20.99 1.13
N LEU A 238 -11.34 21.50 -0.02
CA LEU A 238 -11.28 20.80 -1.30
C LEU A 238 -9.83 20.44 -1.55
N PHE A 239 -9.53 19.21 -1.95
CA PHE A 239 -8.17 18.82 -2.24
C PHE A 239 -8.09 17.87 -3.42
N ARG A 240 -6.90 17.86 -4.03
CA ARG A 240 -6.50 16.87 -5.04
C ARG A 240 -5.05 16.48 -4.81
N GLU A 241 -4.81 15.17 -4.87
CA GLU A 241 -3.50 14.55 -4.67
C GLU A 241 -3.23 13.61 -5.84
N ASN A 242 -2.05 13.73 -6.46
CA ASN A 242 -1.66 12.94 -7.62
C ASN A 242 -0.26 12.35 -7.40
N MET A 243 -0.22 11.06 -7.19
CA MET A 243 1.00 10.27 -7.16
C MET A 243 1.20 9.60 -8.52
N THR A 244 2.30 9.89 -9.21
CA THR A 244 2.51 9.45 -10.61
C THR A 244 3.51 8.31 -10.76
N SER A 245 4.29 8.00 -9.73
CA SER A 245 5.44 7.07 -9.79
C SER A 245 5.49 6.13 -8.59
N GLY A 246 4.34 5.68 -8.11
CA GLY A 246 4.24 4.75 -6.99
C GLY A 246 4.86 3.39 -7.32
N PHE A 247 5.26 2.67 -6.28
CA PHE A 247 5.85 1.34 -6.42
C PHE A 247 4.77 0.29 -6.65
N ARG A 248 5.06 -0.67 -7.53
CA ARG A 248 4.26 -1.89 -7.69
C ARG A 248 5.15 -3.05 -8.11
N SER A 249 4.74 -4.26 -7.75
CA SER A 249 5.32 -5.49 -8.26
C SER A 249 4.70 -5.84 -9.60
N VAL A 250 5.51 -6.17 -10.58
CA VAL A 250 5.05 -6.61 -11.91
C VAL A 250 5.71 -7.93 -12.27
N PRO A 251 4.96 -8.90 -12.83
CA PRO A 251 5.52 -10.13 -13.33
C PRO A 251 6.34 -9.86 -14.59
N ILE A 252 7.55 -10.41 -14.64
CA ILE A 252 8.42 -10.40 -15.80
C ILE A 252 8.63 -11.84 -16.22
N TYR A 253 8.31 -12.17 -17.46
CA TYR A 253 8.50 -13.49 -18.03
C TYR A 253 9.80 -13.57 -18.79
N ALA A 254 10.45 -14.74 -18.68
CA ALA A 254 11.60 -15.11 -19.49
C ALA A 254 11.60 -16.61 -19.78
N PRO A 255 12.22 -17.08 -20.88
CA PRO A 255 12.35 -18.50 -21.15
C PRO A 255 13.44 -19.13 -20.27
N TYR A 256 13.15 -20.30 -19.74
CA TYR A 256 14.07 -21.13 -18.98
C TYR A 256 14.08 -22.53 -19.56
N SER A 257 15.28 -23.06 -19.83
CA SER A 257 15.45 -24.35 -20.47
C SER A 257 15.88 -25.40 -19.45
N TYR A 258 15.31 -26.59 -19.50
CA TYR A 258 15.62 -27.70 -18.64
C TYR A 258 15.49 -29.02 -19.37
N LYS A 259 16.16 -30.05 -18.85
CA LYS A 259 16.00 -31.42 -19.33
C LYS A 259 14.77 -32.05 -18.71
N GLU A 260 13.94 -32.66 -19.50
CA GLU A 260 12.84 -33.51 -19.07
C GLU A 260 13.22 -34.96 -19.37
N TYR A 261 13.59 -35.71 -18.32
CA TYR A 261 14.04 -37.08 -18.47
C TYR A 261 12.86 -38.04 -18.67
N ASP A 262 13.04 -38.99 -19.58
CA ASP A 262 12.07 -40.07 -19.81
C ASP A 262 12.36 -41.23 -18.85
N ALA A 263 11.47 -41.45 -17.89
CA ALA A 263 11.58 -42.51 -16.91
C ALA A 263 10.98 -43.83 -17.40
N THR A 264 10.34 -43.91 -18.56
CA THR A 264 9.62 -45.10 -19.03
C THR A 264 10.54 -46.29 -19.28
N GLY A 265 11.82 -46.06 -19.61
CA GLY A 265 12.84 -47.09 -19.84
C GLY A 265 13.48 -47.67 -18.56
N ILE A 266 13.13 -47.15 -17.38
CA ILE A 266 13.71 -47.61 -16.11
C ILE A 266 13.06 -48.94 -15.70
N ASN A 267 13.86 -50.01 -15.63
CA ASN A 267 13.40 -51.29 -15.12
C ASN A 267 13.47 -51.34 -13.58
N ALA A 268 12.32 -51.15 -12.93
CA ALA A 268 12.21 -51.14 -11.49
C ALA A 268 12.75 -52.39 -10.78
N ASN A 269 12.66 -53.55 -11.44
CA ASN A 269 13.05 -54.83 -10.82
C ASN A 269 14.57 -55.04 -10.76
N THR A 270 15.37 -54.26 -11.48
CA THR A 270 16.80 -54.36 -11.55
C THR A 270 17.55 -53.29 -10.76
N LEU A 271 16.80 -52.34 -10.13
CA LEU A 271 17.41 -51.28 -9.38
C LEU A 271 18.01 -51.78 -8.06
N THR A 272 19.25 -51.34 -7.80
CA THR A 272 19.96 -51.50 -6.53
C THR A 272 20.26 -50.17 -5.84
N ALA A 273 19.93 -49.07 -6.49
CA ALA A 273 20.07 -47.68 -6.05
C ALA A 273 19.07 -46.80 -6.81
N PRO A 274 18.92 -45.52 -6.47
CA PRO A 274 18.15 -44.56 -7.27
C PRO A 274 18.63 -44.56 -8.74
N PRO A 275 17.74 -44.43 -9.73
CA PRO A 275 18.13 -44.48 -11.15
C PRO A 275 19.17 -43.42 -11.49
N SER A 276 20.24 -43.80 -12.22
CA SER A 276 21.20 -42.80 -12.75
C SER A 276 20.55 -41.95 -13.81
N LEU A 277 20.93 -40.69 -13.87
CA LEU A 277 20.56 -39.76 -14.97
C LEU A 277 21.44 -40.03 -16.21
N GLU A 278 22.63 -40.58 -16.02
CA GLU A 278 23.52 -40.93 -17.07
C GLU A 278 22.92 -42.05 -17.95
N GLY A 279 22.80 -41.76 -19.23
CA GLY A 279 22.20 -42.67 -20.20
C GLY A 279 20.69 -42.65 -20.27
N LEU A 280 19.96 -41.93 -19.40
CA LEU A 280 18.55 -41.73 -19.58
C LEU A 280 18.23 -40.78 -20.77
N PRO A 281 17.27 -41.15 -21.61
CA PRO A 281 16.78 -40.23 -22.64
C PRO A 281 16.21 -38.98 -22.01
N TYR A 282 16.38 -37.82 -22.61
CA TYR A 282 15.77 -36.60 -22.20
C TYR A 282 15.42 -35.70 -23.40
N THR A 283 14.44 -34.84 -23.20
CA THR A 283 14.10 -33.75 -24.11
C THR A 283 14.45 -32.42 -23.47
N VAL A 284 15.08 -31.51 -24.22
CA VAL A 284 15.27 -30.14 -23.72
C VAL A 284 13.98 -29.37 -23.95
N VAL A 285 13.40 -28.89 -22.87
CA VAL A 285 12.19 -28.09 -22.85
C VAL A 285 12.55 -26.66 -22.50
N SER A 286 12.00 -25.69 -23.23
CA SER A 286 12.06 -24.27 -22.88
C SER A 286 10.65 -23.80 -22.54
N GLU A 287 10.51 -23.16 -21.38
CA GLU A 287 9.21 -22.72 -20.88
C GLU A 287 9.31 -21.32 -20.27
N LEU A 288 8.25 -20.51 -20.46
CA LEU A 288 8.19 -19.17 -19.88
C LEU A 288 7.76 -19.22 -18.42
N PHE A 289 8.61 -18.70 -17.55
CA PHE A 289 8.30 -18.52 -16.13
C PHE A 289 8.40 -17.05 -15.76
N SER A 290 7.59 -16.63 -14.78
CA SER A 290 7.59 -15.27 -14.27
C SER A 290 8.27 -15.16 -12.91
N ARG A 291 8.86 -14.00 -12.67
CA ARG A 291 9.25 -13.52 -11.35
C ARG A 291 8.85 -12.06 -11.22
N ASP A 292 8.36 -11.73 -10.04
CA ASP A 292 7.96 -10.37 -9.75
C ASP A 292 9.17 -9.47 -9.52
N ARG A 293 9.12 -8.28 -10.08
CA ARG A 293 10.09 -7.22 -9.86
C ARG A 293 9.39 -5.91 -9.51
N THR A 294 9.89 -5.21 -8.51
CA THR A 294 9.37 -3.88 -8.15
C THR A 294 9.70 -2.85 -9.23
N SER A 295 8.72 -2.04 -9.59
CA SER A 295 8.83 -0.98 -10.61
C SER A 295 8.03 0.26 -10.19
N ASN A 296 8.34 1.40 -10.78
CA ASN A 296 7.54 2.62 -10.67
C ASN A 296 6.41 2.59 -11.71
N GLY A 297 5.25 2.12 -11.32
CA GLY A 297 4.12 1.97 -12.25
C GLY A 297 2.77 2.38 -11.67
N SER A 298 2.66 2.47 -10.35
CA SER A 298 1.41 2.88 -9.72
C SER A 298 1.18 4.37 -9.87
N ARG A 299 -0.01 4.72 -10.34
CA ARG A 299 -0.54 6.07 -10.29
C ARG A 299 -1.78 6.09 -9.42
N THR A 300 -1.87 7.06 -8.53
CA THR A 300 -3.05 7.27 -7.68
C THR A 300 -3.47 8.72 -7.78
N LEU A 301 -4.69 8.95 -8.22
CA LEU A 301 -5.33 10.27 -8.21
C LEU A 301 -6.41 10.24 -7.13
N LYS A 302 -6.29 11.11 -6.13
CA LYS A 302 -7.25 11.25 -5.04
C LYS A 302 -7.82 12.66 -5.03
N GLU A 303 -9.13 12.78 -5.01
CA GLU A 303 -9.88 14.03 -4.95
C GLU A 303 -10.88 13.95 -3.81
N GLY A 304 -11.14 15.05 -3.14
CA GLY A 304 -12.10 15.00 -2.04
C GLY A 304 -12.53 16.35 -1.51
N ILE A 305 -13.56 16.25 -0.68
CA ILE A 305 -14.14 17.33 0.09
C ILE A 305 -14.19 16.88 1.54
N GLU A 306 -13.65 17.68 2.43
CA GLU A 306 -13.77 17.48 3.88
C GLU A 306 -14.49 18.68 4.48
N TYR A 307 -15.35 18.45 5.45
CA TYR A 307 -16.05 19.52 6.13
C TYR A 307 -16.24 19.24 7.62
N THR A 308 -16.25 20.30 8.39
CA THR A 308 -16.55 20.28 9.82
C THR A 308 -17.45 21.46 10.18
N PHE A 309 -18.50 21.18 10.90
CA PHE A 309 -19.36 22.19 11.51
C PHE A 309 -19.45 21.92 13.02
N SER A 310 -19.26 22.95 13.82
CA SER A 310 -19.37 22.85 15.28
C SER A 310 -20.17 24.03 15.82
N THR A 311 -21.16 23.75 16.64
CA THR A 311 -21.93 24.79 17.32
C THR A 311 -21.16 25.35 18.51
N LYS A 312 -21.54 26.53 19.00
CA LYS A 312 -21.26 26.89 20.38
C LYS A 312 -21.93 25.91 21.34
N ARG A 313 -21.53 25.89 22.60
CA ARG A 313 -22.26 25.14 23.63
C ARG A 313 -23.60 25.81 23.89
N PHE A 314 -24.65 25.06 23.85
CA PHE A 314 -25.99 25.50 24.28
C PHE A 314 -26.06 25.39 25.79
N GLU A 315 -25.98 26.52 26.48
CA GLU A 315 -25.88 26.56 27.97
C GLU A 315 -27.07 25.92 28.67
N SER A 316 -28.25 26.00 28.09
CA SER A 316 -29.50 25.41 28.67
C SER A 316 -29.44 23.89 28.80
N ILE A 317 -28.74 23.21 27.88
CA ILE A 317 -28.61 21.76 27.85
C ILE A 317 -27.15 21.32 27.99
N HIS A 318 -26.22 22.25 28.19
CA HIS A 318 -24.79 22.01 28.30
C HIS A 318 -24.19 21.19 27.15
N THR A 319 -24.75 21.29 25.94
CA THR A 319 -24.41 20.43 24.79
C THR A 319 -23.79 21.23 23.67
N ARG A 320 -22.77 20.65 23.06
CA ARG A 320 -22.17 21.07 21.77
C ARG A 320 -22.46 20.01 20.71
N LEU A 321 -22.84 20.44 19.52
CA LEU A 321 -23.00 19.58 18.36
C LEU A 321 -21.79 19.76 17.45
N THR A 322 -21.24 18.64 16.96
CA THR A 322 -20.19 18.62 15.95
C THR A 322 -20.60 17.69 14.82
N ILE A 323 -20.48 18.16 13.60
CA ILE A 323 -20.73 17.41 12.37
C ILE A 323 -19.44 17.45 11.58
N ASN A 324 -18.89 16.31 11.26
CA ASN A 324 -17.75 16.22 10.34
C ASN A 324 -17.98 15.13 9.31
N GLY A 325 -17.48 15.35 8.13
CA GLY A 325 -17.66 14.39 7.06
C GLY A 325 -16.70 14.61 5.92
N ALA A 326 -16.68 13.64 5.02
CA ALA A 326 -15.86 13.67 3.86
C ALA A 326 -16.47 12.89 2.70
N TRP A 327 -16.16 13.34 1.49
CA TRP A 327 -16.33 12.59 0.28
C TRP A 327 -14.97 12.46 -0.41
N PHE A 328 -14.61 11.22 -0.79
CA PHE A 328 -13.36 10.89 -1.48
C PHE A 328 -13.64 10.11 -2.74
N LYS A 329 -12.90 10.45 -3.78
CA LYS A 329 -12.79 9.66 -5.00
C LYS A 329 -11.33 9.37 -5.27
N THR A 330 -10.99 8.08 -5.38
CA THR A 330 -9.62 7.65 -5.66
C THR A 330 -9.60 6.81 -6.92
N THR A 331 -8.76 7.18 -7.88
CA THR A 331 -8.51 6.41 -9.10
C THR A 331 -7.12 5.82 -9.03
N TYR A 332 -7.03 4.49 -9.13
CA TYR A 332 -5.79 3.73 -9.21
C TYR A 332 -5.53 3.33 -10.65
N GLU A 333 -4.33 3.54 -11.14
CA GLU A 333 -3.91 3.19 -12.49
C GLU A 333 -2.51 2.53 -12.46
N ASN A 334 -2.21 1.79 -13.52
CA ASN A 334 -0.88 1.26 -13.78
C ASN A 334 -0.37 1.82 -15.11
N SER A 335 0.78 2.48 -15.09
CA SER A 335 1.45 3.02 -16.27
C SER A 335 2.35 2.00 -16.98
N GLN A 336 2.59 0.83 -16.36
CA GLN A 336 3.42 -0.24 -16.92
C GLN A 336 2.55 -1.26 -17.65
N SER A 337 3.08 -1.84 -18.71
CA SER A 337 2.46 -3.01 -19.33
C SER A 337 2.48 -4.19 -18.37
N VAL A 338 1.46 -5.02 -18.42
CA VAL A 338 1.36 -6.24 -17.61
C VAL A 338 1.46 -7.46 -18.54
N MET A 339 2.34 -8.37 -18.17
CA MET A 339 2.51 -9.66 -18.83
C MET A 339 1.59 -10.69 -18.19
N VAL A 340 0.80 -11.40 -18.99
CA VAL A 340 -0.11 -12.43 -18.52
C VAL A 340 0.00 -13.67 -19.37
N ARG A 341 0.33 -14.80 -18.77
CA ARG A 341 0.30 -16.12 -19.39
C ARG A 341 -1.08 -16.73 -19.18
N PRO A 342 -1.77 -17.19 -20.23
CA PRO A 342 -3.06 -17.86 -20.07
C PRO A 342 -2.90 -19.16 -19.28
N SER A 343 -3.93 -19.52 -18.51
CA SER A 343 -3.95 -20.78 -17.78
C SER A 343 -4.35 -22.00 -18.66
N ALA A 344 -4.68 -21.76 -19.91
CA ALA A 344 -5.06 -22.79 -20.85
C ALA A 344 -3.91 -23.79 -21.09
N VAL A 345 -4.26 -25.07 -21.21
CA VAL A 345 -3.35 -26.19 -21.45
C VAL A 345 -3.68 -26.82 -22.79
N LEU A 346 -2.69 -26.92 -23.65
CA LEU A 346 -2.76 -27.63 -24.92
C LEU A 346 -1.69 -28.75 -24.91
N ASN A 347 -2.09 -29.96 -25.27
CA ASN A 347 -1.20 -31.15 -25.32
C ASN A 347 -0.42 -31.35 -24.02
N ASN A 348 -1.11 -31.28 -22.86
CA ASN A 348 -0.56 -31.42 -21.52
C ASN A 348 0.48 -30.35 -21.12
N ARG A 349 0.60 -29.25 -21.88
CA ARG A 349 1.48 -28.12 -21.56
C ARG A 349 0.67 -26.82 -21.52
N GLN A 350 1.01 -25.97 -20.59
CA GLN A 350 0.47 -24.62 -20.55
C GLN A 350 0.91 -23.84 -21.81
N ILE A 351 0.05 -22.97 -22.33
CA ILE A 351 0.34 -22.13 -23.48
C ILE A 351 1.71 -21.47 -23.33
N GLY A 352 2.56 -21.65 -24.34
CA GLY A 352 3.93 -21.13 -24.37
C GLY A 352 4.03 -19.67 -24.82
N HIS A 353 2.97 -18.89 -24.69
CA HIS A 353 2.93 -17.48 -25.06
C HIS A 353 2.40 -16.63 -23.92
N VAL A 354 2.87 -15.38 -23.84
CA VAL A 354 2.48 -14.40 -22.81
C VAL A 354 1.96 -13.15 -23.49
N GLY A 355 0.73 -12.77 -23.20
CA GLY A 355 0.17 -11.50 -23.65
C GLY A 355 0.72 -10.31 -22.87
N ILE A 356 1.00 -9.20 -23.55
CA ILE A 356 1.50 -7.95 -23.00
C ILE A 356 0.43 -6.88 -23.21
N TYR A 357 -0.12 -6.37 -22.10
CA TYR A 357 -1.26 -5.46 -22.12
C TYR A 357 -0.89 -4.12 -21.51
N LYS A 358 -1.02 -3.04 -22.28
CA LYS A 358 -0.83 -1.67 -21.79
C LYS A 358 -2.03 -1.17 -21.00
N ASP A 359 -3.24 -1.47 -21.50
CA ASP A 359 -4.49 -1.15 -20.81
C ASP A 359 -4.89 -2.31 -19.88
N ASN A 360 -4.45 -2.26 -18.63
CA ASN A 360 -4.49 -3.44 -17.76
C ASN A 360 -5.10 -3.26 -16.38
N ASP A 361 -5.15 -2.02 -15.86
CA ASP A 361 -5.63 -1.80 -14.50
C ASP A 361 -6.08 -0.35 -14.29
N ARG A 362 -7.36 -0.17 -14.03
CA ARG A 362 -7.93 1.09 -13.57
C ARG A 362 -9.13 0.84 -12.68
N LEU A 363 -8.99 1.17 -11.41
CA LEU A 363 -10.04 1.05 -10.39
C LEU A 363 -10.35 2.43 -9.83
N THR A 364 -11.61 2.84 -9.86
CA THR A 364 -12.10 4.02 -9.16
C THR A 364 -12.87 3.58 -7.93
N THR A 365 -12.53 4.14 -6.76
CA THR A 365 -13.27 3.97 -5.51
C THR A 365 -13.81 5.31 -5.05
N GLU A 366 -15.02 5.31 -4.50
CA GLU A 366 -15.66 6.49 -3.91
C GLU A 366 -16.18 6.14 -2.52
N MET A 367 -16.10 7.08 -1.61
CA MET A 367 -16.68 6.95 -0.27
C MET A 367 -17.21 8.30 0.21
N ALA A 368 -18.38 8.28 0.83
CA ALA A 368 -18.94 9.44 1.50
C ALA A 368 -19.38 9.05 2.92
N ASN A 369 -18.96 9.83 3.90
CA ASN A 369 -19.34 9.62 5.30
C ASN A 369 -19.65 10.94 6.01
N THR A 370 -20.39 10.84 7.11
CA THR A 370 -20.64 11.95 8.03
C THR A 370 -20.77 11.41 9.44
N ASN A 371 -20.12 12.06 10.40
CA ASN A 371 -20.26 11.79 11.81
C ASN A 371 -20.98 12.96 12.47
N PHE A 372 -22.00 12.66 13.26
CA PHE A 372 -22.72 13.60 14.09
C PHE A 372 -22.38 13.29 15.55
N THR A 373 -21.90 14.27 16.29
CA THR A 373 -21.53 14.09 17.70
C THR A 373 -22.23 15.15 18.55
N ALA A 374 -22.86 14.70 19.61
CA ALA A 374 -23.45 15.56 20.65
C ALA A 374 -22.68 15.31 21.94
N ASP A 375 -21.95 16.31 22.41
CA ASP A 375 -21.19 16.27 23.65
C ASP A 375 -21.83 17.17 24.69
N THR A 376 -22.35 16.55 25.78
CA THR A 376 -22.95 17.21 26.92
C THR A 376 -22.04 17.09 28.12
N ASP A 377 -21.72 18.20 28.76
CA ASP A 377 -20.93 18.22 29.98
C ASP A 377 -21.68 19.01 31.05
N ILE A 378 -22.10 18.34 32.13
CA ILE A 378 -22.86 18.90 33.26
C ILE A 378 -21.87 19.16 34.41
N PRO A 379 -21.33 20.38 34.55
CA PRO A 379 -20.24 20.66 35.51
C PRO A 379 -20.64 20.37 36.96
N ARG A 380 -21.88 20.69 37.34
CA ARG A 380 -22.39 20.46 38.69
C ARG A 380 -22.36 18.99 39.12
N LEU A 381 -22.60 18.09 38.17
CA LEU A 381 -22.59 16.65 38.38
C LEU A 381 -21.26 16.01 38.04
N LYS A 382 -20.33 16.75 37.44
CA LYS A 382 -19.06 16.20 36.88
C LYS A 382 -19.33 15.01 35.97
N LEU A 383 -20.41 15.07 35.18
CA LEU A 383 -20.86 14.07 34.24
C LEU A 383 -20.72 14.59 32.82
N GLY A 384 -20.15 13.77 31.94
CA GLY A 384 -20.11 13.98 30.51
C GLY A 384 -20.89 12.88 29.78
N PHE A 385 -21.64 13.25 28.76
CA PHE A 385 -22.32 12.33 27.84
C PHE A 385 -21.87 12.64 26.43
N SER A 386 -21.54 11.62 25.67
CA SER A 386 -21.23 11.74 24.23
C SER A 386 -22.09 10.74 23.47
N ILE A 387 -22.85 11.22 22.51
CA ILE A 387 -23.58 10.41 21.55
C ILE A 387 -22.99 10.70 20.18
N SER A 388 -22.60 9.67 19.45
CA SER A 388 -22.14 9.83 18.08
C SER A 388 -22.87 8.89 17.13
N ALA A 389 -23.35 9.46 16.02
CA ALA A 389 -23.93 8.75 14.89
C ALA A 389 -22.95 8.77 13.74
N GLN A 390 -22.45 7.61 13.34
CA GLN A 390 -21.52 7.43 12.23
C GLN A 390 -22.29 6.95 11.01
N CYS A 391 -22.45 7.83 10.03
CA CYS A 391 -23.14 7.56 8.80
C CYS A 391 -22.11 7.28 7.68
N LEU A 392 -22.17 6.11 7.08
CA LEU A 392 -21.57 5.83 5.79
C LEU A 392 -22.68 5.96 4.74
N TRP A 393 -22.59 6.99 3.90
CA TRP A 393 -23.60 7.21 2.87
C TRP A 393 -23.50 6.16 1.77
N PHE A 394 -22.28 5.92 1.31
CA PHE A 394 -21.95 4.83 0.41
C PHE A 394 -20.44 4.62 0.34
N THR A 395 -20.04 3.42 -0.05
CA THR A 395 -18.73 3.13 -0.66
C THR A 395 -19.01 2.49 -2.00
N ALA A 396 -18.35 2.94 -3.04
CA ALA A 396 -18.51 2.40 -4.38
C ALA A 396 -17.15 2.07 -5.01
N SER A 397 -17.12 1.05 -5.84
CA SER A 397 -15.96 0.71 -6.64
C SER A 397 -16.39 0.39 -8.06
N GLN A 398 -15.56 0.75 -9.03
CA GLN A 398 -15.82 0.50 -10.44
C GLN A 398 -14.50 0.36 -11.20
N ARG A 399 -14.39 -0.67 -12.02
CA ARG A 399 -13.28 -0.85 -12.96
C ARG A 399 -13.62 -0.23 -14.31
N LYS A 400 -12.63 0.37 -14.96
CA LYS A 400 -12.75 0.82 -16.34
C LYS A 400 -12.71 -0.40 -17.28
N PRO A 401 -13.52 -0.44 -18.34
CA PRO A 401 -13.36 -1.43 -19.40
C PRO A 401 -11.93 -1.46 -19.94
N LEU A 402 -11.37 -2.65 -20.05
CA LEU A 402 -10.01 -2.91 -20.52
C LEU A 402 -10.05 -3.47 -21.94
N SER A 403 -8.94 -3.33 -22.68
CA SER A 403 -8.78 -4.02 -23.97
C SER A 403 -8.78 -5.54 -23.77
N ASN A 404 -9.55 -6.26 -24.57
CA ASN A 404 -9.57 -7.71 -24.55
C ASN A 404 -8.34 -8.32 -25.23
N ILE A 405 -7.75 -7.61 -26.20
CA ILE A 405 -6.59 -8.07 -26.96
C ILE A 405 -5.29 -7.48 -26.38
N PRO A 406 -4.16 -8.20 -26.43
CA PRO A 406 -2.87 -7.65 -26.04
C PRO A 406 -2.36 -6.64 -27.07
N ASP A 407 -1.47 -5.73 -26.66
CA ASP A 407 -0.73 -4.84 -27.56
C ASP A 407 0.39 -5.58 -28.29
N SER A 408 0.96 -6.55 -27.60
CA SER A 408 2.02 -7.43 -28.11
C SER A 408 2.03 -8.75 -27.34
N TYR A 409 2.79 -9.72 -27.79
CA TYR A 409 2.96 -10.98 -27.07
C TYR A 409 4.40 -11.46 -27.13
N MET A 410 4.79 -12.26 -26.14
CA MET A 410 6.07 -12.96 -26.08
C MET A 410 5.84 -14.42 -26.49
N ASP A 411 6.67 -14.92 -27.41
CA ASP A 411 6.66 -16.33 -27.80
C ASP A 411 7.46 -17.21 -26.82
N ALA A 412 7.44 -18.52 -27.02
CA ALA A 412 8.13 -19.48 -26.16
C ALA A 412 9.65 -19.31 -26.11
N SER A 413 10.24 -18.63 -27.09
CA SER A 413 11.68 -18.31 -27.16
C SER A 413 12.01 -17.00 -26.48
N GLY A 414 11.01 -16.24 -26.00
CA GLY A 414 11.20 -14.95 -25.36
C GLY A 414 11.20 -13.75 -26.32
N ASN A 415 10.92 -13.95 -27.61
CA ASN A 415 10.84 -12.85 -28.56
C ASN A 415 9.47 -12.16 -28.44
N VAL A 416 9.48 -10.83 -28.55
CA VAL A 416 8.28 -10.01 -28.47
C VAL A 416 7.82 -9.65 -29.88
N HIS A 417 6.56 -9.95 -30.16
CA HIS A 417 5.87 -9.68 -31.42
C HIS A 417 4.73 -8.69 -31.21
N GLN A 418 4.51 -7.77 -32.15
CA GLN A 418 3.35 -6.90 -32.13
C GLN A 418 2.10 -7.68 -32.50
N TRP A 419 1.00 -7.43 -31.81
CA TRP A 419 -0.27 -8.04 -32.16
C TRP A 419 -0.75 -7.54 -33.52
N GLN A 420 -1.19 -8.47 -34.39
CA GLN A 420 -1.69 -8.17 -35.72
C GLN A 420 -3.19 -8.50 -35.81
N ALA A 421 -3.89 -7.84 -36.71
CA ALA A 421 -5.27 -8.18 -37.01
C ALA A 421 -5.34 -9.60 -37.60
N GLY A 422 -6.16 -10.44 -36.97
CA GLY A 422 -6.29 -11.87 -37.36
C GLY A 422 -5.57 -12.83 -36.41
N ASP A 423 -4.66 -12.37 -35.54
CA ASP A 423 -3.98 -13.20 -34.55
C ASP A 423 -4.96 -13.88 -33.57
N GLU A 424 -6.12 -13.27 -33.35
CA GLU A 424 -7.22 -13.86 -32.57
C GLU A 424 -7.81 -15.16 -33.17
N ASN A 425 -7.54 -15.45 -34.45
CA ASN A 425 -7.95 -16.68 -35.13
C ASN A 425 -6.90 -17.78 -35.10
N ASP A 426 -5.65 -17.45 -34.66
CA ASP A 426 -4.60 -18.46 -34.51
C ASP A 426 -4.93 -19.42 -33.35
N ALA A 427 -4.59 -20.70 -33.53
CA ALA A 427 -4.93 -21.77 -32.59
C ALA A 427 -4.32 -21.57 -31.19
N THR A 428 -3.20 -20.88 -31.10
CA THR A 428 -2.47 -20.59 -29.86
C THR A 428 -2.74 -19.18 -29.36
N LEU A 429 -2.63 -18.16 -30.25
CA LEU A 429 -2.72 -16.75 -29.86
C LEU A 429 -4.12 -16.35 -29.41
N ARG A 430 -5.18 -17.01 -29.90
CA ARG A 430 -6.55 -16.78 -29.42
C ARG A 430 -6.72 -16.86 -27.91
N TRP A 431 -5.89 -17.63 -27.22
CA TRP A 431 -5.91 -17.77 -25.77
C TRP A 431 -5.34 -16.56 -25.03
N LEU A 432 -4.67 -15.65 -25.74
CA LEU A 432 -4.24 -14.36 -25.22
C LEU A 432 -5.37 -13.31 -25.25
N VAL A 433 -6.46 -13.57 -25.97
CA VAL A 433 -7.64 -12.71 -25.95
C VAL A 433 -8.37 -12.93 -24.63
N ARG A 434 -8.53 -11.87 -23.85
CA ARG A 434 -9.20 -11.91 -22.56
C ARG A 434 -10.71 -11.83 -22.76
N ASP A 435 -11.44 -12.65 -22.05
CA ASP A 435 -12.89 -12.56 -21.96
C ASP A 435 -13.29 -12.06 -20.58
N TYR A 436 -13.73 -10.82 -20.52
CA TYR A 436 -14.22 -10.22 -19.28
C TYR A 436 -15.75 -10.23 -19.30
N ASN A 437 -16.34 -10.87 -18.30
CA ASN A 437 -17.76 -10.74 -18.07
C ASN A 437 -18.11 -9.26 -17.83
N GLN A 438 -19.17 -8.77 -18.48
CA GLN A 438 -19.61 -7.38 -18.35
C GLN A 438 -19.87 -6.96 -16.88
N SER A 439 -20.28 -7.89 -16.04
CA SER A 439 -20.46 -7.66 -14.59
C SER A 439 -19.18 -7.23 -13.88
N TYR A 440 -17.99 -7.56 -14.43
CA TYR A 440 -16.69 -7.13 -13.88
C TYR A 440 -16.50 -5.61 -13.90
N TYR A 441 -17.21 -4.91 -14.77
CA TYR A 441 -17.17 -3.46 -14.93
C TYR A 441 -18.33 -2.72 -14.28
N ASN A 442 -19.25 -3.45 -13.67
CA ASN A 442 -20.37 -2.84 -12.97
C ASN A 442 -19.87 -2.05 -11.78
N ARG A 443 -20.57 -0.97 -11.48
CA ARG A 443 -20.33 -0.20 -10.25
C ARG A 443 -20.91 -0.99 -9.07
N ASP A 444 -20.02 -1.37 -8.16
CA ASP A 444 -20.36 -2.08 -6.93
C ASP A 444 -20.55 -1.07 -5.80
N VAL A 445 -21.67 -1.12 -5.10
CA VAL A 445 -22.02 -0.11 -4.10
C VAL A 445 -22.40 -0.77 -2.78
N VAL A 446 -21.67 -0.41 -1.73
CA VAL A 446 -22.08 -0.65 -0.35
C VAL A 446 -23.07 0.44 0.04
N PRO A 447 -24.30 0.10 0.39
CA PRO A 447 -25.36 1.07 0.67
C PRO A 447 -25.14 1.78 2.02
N PHE A 448 -25.97 2.76 2.28
CA PHE A 448 -26.02 3.49 3.53
C PHE A 448 -25.98 2.57 4.74
N SER A 449 -25.17 2.94 5.72
CA SER A 449 -25.14 2.32 7.03
C SER A 449 -24.96 3.38 8.13
N LEU A 450 -25.49 3.10 9.30
CA LEU A 450 -25.50 3.99 10.46
C LEU A 450 -25.16 3.21 11.72
N ASN A 451 -24.15 3.69 12.46
CA ASN A 451 -23.81 3.19 13.79
C ASN A 451 -24.04 4.27 14.83
N LEU A 452 -24.74 3.95 15.90
CA LEU A 452 -24.92 4.83 17.04
C LEU A 452 -24.02 4.38 18.20
N ASN A 453 -23.22 5.29 18.73
CA ASN A 453 -22.32 5.05 19.86
C ASN A 453 -22.69 5.98 21.01
N PHE A 454 -22.46 5.50 22.23
CA PHE A 454 -22.76 6.24 23.45
C PHE A 454 -21.59 6.11 24.45
N LYS A 455 -21.24 7.20 25.11
CA LYS A 455 -20.23 7.24 26.17
C LYS A 455 -20.69 8.13 27.32
N VAL A 456 -20.50 7.66 28.54
CA VAL A 456 -20.73 8.41 29.80
C VAL A 456 -19.42 8.51 30.53
N THR A 457 -19.05 9.68 30.98
CA THR A 457 -17.84 9.94 31.75
C THR A 457 -18.18 10.59 33.09
N LYS A 458 -17.65 10.05 34.18
CA LYS A 458 -17.76 10.63 35.53
C LYS A 458 -16.38 11.00 36.03
N LYS A 459 -16.24 12.27 36.48
CA LYS A 459 -15.01 12.77 37.12
C LYS A 459 -15.17 12.73 38.64
N LEU A 460 -14.18 12.14 39.31
CA LEU A 460 -14.17 11.95 40.77
C LEU A 460 -12.87 12.51 41.38
N PHE A 461 -12.86 12.69 42.68
CA PHE A 461 -11.69 13.10 43.46
C PHE A 461 -10.99 14.36 42.91
N ARG A 462 -11.73 15.44 42.71
CA ARG A 462 -11.21 16.69 42.10
C ARG A 462 -10.54 16.48 40.74
N ASP A 463 -11.20 15.65 39.89
CA ASP A 463 -10.79 15.29 38.55
C ASP A 463 -9.52 14.40 38.45
N ARG A 464 -9.07 13.81 39.58
CA ARG A 464 -7.97 12.85 39.59
C ARG A 464 -8.36 11.48 39.03
N LEU A 465 -9.62 11.08 39.16
CA LEU A 465 -10.14 9.83 38.60
C LEU A 465 -11.25 10.12 37.61
N ASN A 466 -11.07 9.70 36.36
CA ASN A 466 -12.11 9.71 35.34
C ASN A 466 -12.53 8.27 35.05
N ILE A 467 -13.81 7.98 35.23
CA ILE A 467 -14.44 6.70 34.89
C ILE A 467 -15.30 6.96 33.68
N ALA A 468 -15.08 6.23 32.60
CA ALA A 468 -15.94 6.28 31.42
C ALA A 468 -16.44 4.89 31.07
N MET A 469 -17.74 4.79 30.83
CA MET A 469 -18.40 3.61 30.29
C MET A 469 -18.87 3.96 28.88
N PHE A 470 -18.65 3.06 27.95
CA PHE A 470 -19.08 3.26 26.58
C PHE A 470 -19.76 2.03 26.00
N CYS A 471 -20.65 2.28 25.06
CA CYS A 471 -21.26 1.28 24.20
C CYS A 471 -21.09 1.73 22.75
N ASN A 472 -20.29 1.00 22.01
CA ASN A 472 -20.19 1.18 20.57
C ASN A 472 -21.20 0.30 19.87
N LYS A 473 -21.79 0.83 18.79
CA LYS A 473 -22.84 0.17 18.02
C LYS A 473 -24.05 -0.21 18.91
N LEU A 474 -24.42 0.71 19.80
CA LEU A 474 -25.65 0.60 20.61
C LEU A 474 -26.87 0.34 19.70
N TRP A 475 -26.87 0.95 18.54
CA TRP A 475 -27.80 0.68 17.46
C TRP A 475 -27.03 0.68 16.15
N ASP A 476 -27.29 -0.33 15.30
CA ASP A 476 -26.63 -0.52 14.01
C ASP A 476 -27.68 -0.74 12.92
N TYR A 477 -27.62 0.06 11.88
CA TYR A 477 -28.35 -0.14 10.64
C TYR A 477 -27.37 -0.44 9.52
N THR A 478 -27.24 -1.72 9.20
CA THR A 478 -26.28 -2.21 8.20
C THR A 478 -27.00 -3.19 7.28
N PRO A 479 -27.72 -2.68 6.27
CA PRO A 479 -28.53 -3.51 5.39
C PRO A 479 -27.69 -4.49 4.58
N ASP A 480 -28.28 -5.63 4.24
CA ASP A 480 -27.75 -6.55 3.25
C ASP A 480 -27.67 -5.87 1.89
N TYR A 481 -26.69 -6.24 1.08
CA TYR A 481 -26.55 -5.74 -0.28
C TYR A 481 -25.98 -6.80 -1.22
N LYS A 482 -26.11 -6.59 -2.52
CA LYS A 482 -25.52 -7.46 -3.53
C LYS A 482 -24.22 -6.85 -4.05
N SER A 483 -23.15 -7.64 -4.08
CA SER A 483 -21.91 -7.36 -4.79
C SER A 483 -21.80 -8.34 -5.94
N GLY A 484 -22.03 -7.87 -7.16
CA GLY A 484 -22.22 -8.75 -8.31
C GLY A 484 -23.42 -9.68 -8.11
N THR A 485 -23.14 -10.98 -8.09
CA THR A 485 -24.17 -12.04 -7.84
C THR A 485 -24.25 -12.50 -6.38
N ILE A 486 -23.32 -12.05 -5.53
CA ILE A 486 -23.19 -12.50 -4.14
C ILE A 486 -23.98 -11.57 -3.21
N LEU A 487 -24.84 -12.17 -2.37
CA LEU A 487 -25.53 -11.45 -1.30
C LEU A 487 -24.56 -11.32 -0.10
N ILE A 488 -24.20 -10.09 0.23
CA ILE A 488 -23.38 -9.76 1.38
C ILE A 488 -24.29 -9.43 2.58
N ARG A 489 -24.19 -10.24 3.61
CA ARG A 489 -24.85 -10.02 4.90
C ARG A 489 -23.83 -9.55 5.91
N ARG A 490 -24.16 -8.45 6.58
CA ARG A 490 -23.29 -7.87 7.61
C ARG A 490 -24.04 -7.92 8.93
N HIS A 491 -23.43 -8.54 9.92
CA HIS A 491 -23.95 -8.55 11.28
C HIS A 491 -22.94 -7.91 12.23
N VAL A 492 -23.39 -6.98 13.01
CA VAL A 492 -22.51 -6.23 13.91
C VAL A 492 -23.09 -6.30 15.31
N ASN A 493 -22.27 -6.71 16.28
CA ASN A 493 -22.66 -6.78 17.68
C ASN A 493 -22.30 -5.50 18.43
N PRO A 494 -23.12 -5.07 19.41
CA PRO A 494 -22.73 -4.04 20.35
C PRO A 494 -21.45 -4.41 21.11
N TYR A 495 -20.63 -3.42 21.38
CA TYR A 495 -19.40 -3.57 22.15
C TYR A 495 -19.41 -2.60 23.33
N PHE A 496 -19.19 -3.13 24.53
CA PHE A 496 -19.19 -2.37 25.79
C PHE A 496 -17.79 -2.34 26.38
N GLY A 497 -17.43 -1.24 26.99
CA GLY A 497 -16.15 -1.11 27.68
C GLY A 497 -16.19 -0.11 28.82
N LEU A 498 -15.17 -0.25 29.70
CA LEU A 498 -14.91 0.64 30.82
C LEU A 498 -13.49 1.20 30.70
N GLU A 499 -13.36 2.51 30.83
CA GLU A 499 -12.08 3.20 30.88
C GLU A 499 -11.88 3.82 32.26
N LEU A 500 -10.70 3.62 32.84
CA LEU A 500 -10.27 4.26 34.07
C LEU A 500 -9.01 5.09 33.79
N ASN A 501 -9.09 6.40 34.00
CA ASN A 501 -7.96 7.30 33.86
C ASN A 501 -7.65 7.94 35.22
N VAL A 502 -6.46 7.69 35.74
CA VAL A 502 -5.96 8.25 37.02
C VAL A 502 -4.88 9.28 36.73
N LYS A 503 -5.05 10.48 37.28
CA LYS A 503 -3.99 11.50 37.30
C LYS A 503 -3.25 11.39 38.62
N LEU A 504 -1.99 11.05 38.58
CA LEU A 504 -1.09 10.96 39.70
C LEU A 504 -0.67 12.35 40.19
#